data_9387a6f7df9a09e8dda9906917b86720
#
_entry.id   9387a6f7df9a09e8dda9906917b86720
#
_cell.length_a   1.000
_cell.length_b   1.000
_cell.length_c   1.000
_cell.angle_alpha   90.00
_cell.angle_beta   90.00
_cell.angle_gamma   90.00
#
_symmetry.space_group_name_H-M   'P 1'
#
loop_
_entity.id
_entity.type
_entity.pdbx_description
1 polymer ?
#
loop_
_entity_poly.entity_id
_entity_poly.type
_entity_poly.pdbx_seq_one_letter_code
_entity_poly.pdbx_strand_id
1 'polypeptide(L)'
;LANFLYKAYTTGGTVSSGTIAADDVNAAIDALYGAGLTPFETQRLAGDGGELSPAAANGARPKKSIWQRELGQSDRLGLKELAAFTTELGSLVNSGLTLDAAFRILGGPGASPRTARLANRLLKDVMAGLQLSEAMARHPDIFPSDYRAILAAGETGGATGQVLTQIAELLARRLEIRNRILTALIYPAVLVLMSMVSVVVIVFVLIPSIAPIFVDADLPLPGILGRLSDLQDNWLVVLLTLVVGSLASVLIWSRVKRSSELMLGLDRVKRMIPVVGKLVEAREAGRFSRALGTLLVAKVPLMSAMRTASALVTNRHLHALYQKAIERVPEGTPLHRAFENVGLLPPASLRMIAVGEETGRLGPMLLQVAGVIEAELQRNIERMVGLLTPLLTLAIGGSIGALIMQVMSAVLSINDIAFR
;
A
#
# COMPACT_ATOMS: atom_id res chain seq x y z
N LEU A 1 3.03 -54.66 -16.32
CA LEU A 1 2.81 -54.15 -14.97
C LEU A 1 3.71 -52.93 -14.73
N ALA A 2 3.13 -51.74 -14.47
CA ALA A 2 3.85 -50.52 -14.12
C ALA A 2 3.78 -50.34 -12.59
N ASN A 3 4.84 -49.75 -12.00
CA ASN A 3 4.85 -49.42 -10.58
C ASN A 3 4.25 -48.03 -10.34
N PHE A 4 3.31 -47.98 -9.41
CA PHE A 4 2.66 -46.72 -8.98
C PHE A 4 3.01 -46.43 -7.55
N LEU A 5 3.50 -45.22 -7.29
CA LEU A 5 3.68 -44.65 -5.93
C LEU A 5 2.31 -44.16 -5.47
N TYR A 6 1.87 -44.60 -4.30
CA TYR A 6 0.59 -44.13 -3.74
C TYR A 6 0.74 -43.51 -2.35
N LYS A 7 -0.20 -42.60 -2.06
CA LYS A 7 -0.51 -42.15 -0.69
C LYS A 7 -2.01 -42.38 -0.48
N ALA A 8 -2.35 -43.05 0.61
CA ALA A 8 -3.72 -43.43 0.92
C ALA A 8 -3.99 -43.28 2.44
N TYR A 9 -5.24 -43.06 2.78
CA TYR A 9 -5.71 -43.14 4.15
C TYR A 9 -6.06 -44.59 4.51
N THR A 10 -5.61 -45.02 5.68
CA THR A 10 -6.06 -46.29 6.29
C THR A 10 -7.45 -46.11 6.91
N THR A 11 -8.16 -47.17 7.20
CA THR A 11 -9.44 -47.13 7.93
C THR A 11 -9.36 -46.48 9.29
N GLY A 12 -8.16 -46.30 9.88
CA GLY A 12 -7.90 -45.57 11.12
C GLY A 12 -7.53 -44.09 10.93
N GLY A 13 -7.61 -43.53 9.69
CA GLY A 13 -7.32 -42.10 9.42
C GLY A 13 -5.83 -41.75 9.34
N THR A 14 -4.92 -42.72 9.42
CA THR A 14 -3.48 -42.49 9.24
C THR A 14 -3.09 -42.57 7.78
N VAL A 15 -2.09 -41.74 7.37
CA VAL A 15 -1.58 -41.74 5.99
C VAL A 15 -0.56 -42.87 5.82
N SER A 16 -0.81 -43.75 4.87
CA SER A 16 0.11 -44.81 4.39
C SER A 16 0.62 -44.45 3.01
N SER A 17 1.90 -44.68 2.75
CA SER A 17 2.52 -44.48 1.45
C SER A 17 3.32 -45.71 1.07
N GLY A 18 3.27 -46.08 -0.21
CA GLY A 18 3.96 -47.26 -0.73
C GLY A 18 3.95 -47.30 -2.24
N THR A 19 4.40 -48.43 -2.80
CA THR A 19 4.35 -48.71 -4.23
C THR A 19 3.47 -49.93 -4.51
N ILE A 20 2.66 -49.83 -5.56
CA ILE A 20 1.83 -50.95 -6.02
C ILE A 20 2.06 -51.19 -7.52
N ALA A 21 2.16 -52.47 -7.91
CA ALA A 21 2.30 -52.83 -9.31
C ALA A 21 0.91 -53.06 -9.91
N ALA A 22 0.60 -52.34 -11.01
CA ALA A 22 -0.66 -52.48 -11.72
C ALA A 22 -0.46 -52.21 -13.22
N ASP A 23 -1.43 -52.58 -14.04
CA ASP A 23 -1.35 -52.35 -15.48
C ASP A 23 -1.65 -50.89 -15.85
N ASP A 24 -2.56 -50.26 -15.11
CA ASP A 24 -2.88 -48.87 -15.26
C ASP A 24 -3.22 -48.19 -13.90
N VAL A 25 -3.47 -46.90 -13.94
CA VAL A 25 -3.78 -46.08 -12.74
C VAL A 25 -5.09 -46.54 -12.08
N ASN A 26 -6.08 -46.94 -12.86
CA ASN A 26 -7.38 -47.39 -12.35
C ASN A 26 -7.27 -48.73 -11.64
N ALA A 27 -6.54 -49.69 -12.23
CA ALA A 27 -6.24 -50.96 -11.61
C ALA A 27 -5.43 -50.79 -10.29
N ALA A 28 -4.52 -49.80 -10.21
CA ALA A 28 -3.82 -49.49 -9.00
C ALA A 28 -4.74 -48.92 -7.90
N ILE A 29 -5.68 -48.06 -8.27
CA ILE A 29 -6.68 -47.49 -7.37
C ILE A 29 -7.62 -48.55 -6.83
N ASP A 30 -8.13 -49.44 -7.71
CA ASP A 30 -9.03 -50.54 -7.33
C ASP A 30 -8.35 -51.56 -6.38
N ALA A 31 -7.08 -51.89 -6.63
CA ALA A 31 -6.29 -52.73 -5.76
C ALA A 31 -6.06 -52.09 -4.38
N LEU A 32 -5.88 -50.77 -4.29
CA LEU A 32 -5.76 -50.04 -3.04
C LEU A 32 -7.08 -50.01 -2.27
N TYR A 33 -8.21 -49.81 -2.93
CA TYR A 33 -9.53 -49.92 -2.30
C TYR A 33 -9.80 -51.37 -1.79
N GLY A 34 -9.40 -52.36 -2.55
CA GLY A 34 -9.49 -53.77 -2.12
C GLY A 34 -8.62 -54.10 -0.89
N ALA A 35 -7.53 -53.34 -0.68
CA ALA A 35 -6.68 -53.42 0.52
C ALA A 35 -7.17 -52.56 1.70
N GLY A 36 -8.34 -51.92 1.62
CA GLY A 36 -8.90 -51.06 2.66
C GLY A 36 -8.20 -49.68 2.78
N LEU A 37 -7.52 -49.27 1.73
CA LEU A 37 -6.80 -47.99 1.65
C LEU A 37 -7.57 -47.03 0.72
N THR A 38 -7.81 -45.81 1.12
CA THR A 38 -8.42 -44.78 0.31
C THR A 38 -7.33 -43.88 -0.31
N PRO A 39 -6.97 -44.09 -1.61
CA PRO A 39 -5.89 -43.33 -2.24
C PRO A 39 -6.35 -41.88 -2.51
N PHE A 40 -5.47 -40.93 -2.25
CA PHE A 40 -5.67 -39.51 -2.59
C PHE A 40 -4.54 -38.95 -3.47
N GLU A 41 -3.46 -39.71 -3.67
CA GLU A 41 -2.39 -39.37 -4.62
C GLU A 41 -1.80 -40.67 -5.19
N THR A 42 -1.79 -40.82 -6.55
CA THR A 42 -1.23 -41.96 -7.23
C THR A 42 -0.42 -41.47 -8.42
N GLN A 43 0.88 -41.79 -8.46
CA GLN A 43 1.80 -41.39 -9.54
C GLN A 43 2.49 -42.60 -10.14
N ARG A 44 2.55 -42.68 -11.50
CA ARG A 44 3.29 -43.70 -12.23
C ARG A 44 4.79 -43.43 -12.12
N LEU A 45 5.55 -44.45 -11.66
CA LEU A 45 7.00 -44.44 -11.74
C LEU A 45 7.43 -44.70 -13.19
N ALA A 46 8.00 -43.71 -13.85
CA ALA A 46 8.58 -43.85 -15.18
C ALA A 46 9.86 -44.69 -15.11
N GLY A 47 9.89 -45.77 -15.81
CA GLY A 47 10.76 -46.91 -15.86
C GLY A 47 12.27 -46.76 -15.77
N ASP A 48 12.94 -47.64 -15.28
CA ASP A 48 13.86 -48.67 -15.78
C ASP A 48 14.63 -49.30 -14.61
N GLY A 49 14.90 -50.58 -14.69
CA GLY A 49 15.37 -51.45 -13.64
C GLY A 49 16.63 -50.95 -12.93
N GLY A 50 16.50 -50.77 -11.63
CA GLY A 50 17.60 -50.55 -10.71
C GLY A 50 17.19 -50.94 -9.29
N GLU A 51 17.76 -52.09 -8.82
CA GLU A 51 17.63 -52.61 -7.47
C GLU A 51 17.88 -51.50 -6.43
N LEU A 52 16.87 -51.20 -5.62
CA LEU A 52 17.03 -50.29 -4.48
C LEU A 52 17.45 -51.08 -3.25
N SER A 53 18.75 -50.99 -2.90
CA SER A 53 19.32 -51.39 -1.63
C SER A 53 18.63 -50.66 -0.46
N PRO A 54 18.30 -51.29 0.68
CA PRO A 54 17.63 -50.65 1.80
C PRO A 54 18.65 -49.98 2.74
N ALA A 55 19.20 -48.86 2.28
CA ALA A 55 20.06 -48.04 3.15
C ALA A 55 20.06 -46.60 2.67
N ALA A 56 19.09 -45.82 3.11
CA ALA A 56 19.18 -44.36 3.33
C ALA A 56 17.80 -43.78 3.69
N ALA A 57 17.23 -44.20 4.78
CA ALA A 57 16.22 -43.44 5.51
C ALA A 57 16.93 -42.31 6.30
N ASN A 58 17.52 -41.34 5.60
CA ASN A 58 17.96 -40.09 6.20
C ASN A 58 17.82 -38.96 5.18
N GLY A 59 16.73 -38.22 5.30
CA GLY A 59 16.67 -36.79 5.21
C GLY A 59 17.23 -36.09 3.97
N ALA A 60 16.97 -36.53 2.75
CA ALA A 60 17.06 -35.65 1.59
C ALA A 60 15.72 -34.95 1.39
N ARG A 61 15.51 -33.81 2.04
CA ARG A 61 14.49 -32.82 1.66
C ARG A 61 14.68 -32.53 0.18
N PRO A 62 13.62 -32.62 -0.67
CA PRO A 62 13.73 -32.22 -2.07
C PRO A 62 14.29 -30.77 -2.08
N LYS A 63 15.40 -30.54 -2.77
CA LYS A 63 15.92 -29.21 -3.03
C LYS A 63 14.82 -28.47 -3.77
N LYS A 64 14.01 -27.70 -3.04
CA LYS A 64 13.08 -26.71 -3.63
C LYS A 64 13.91 -25.86 -4.58
N SER A 65 13.49 -25.81 -5.83
CA SER A 65 14.08 -24.95 -6.87
C SER A 65 14.32 -23.56 -6.28
N ILE A 66 15.47 -22.94 -6.61
CA ILE A 66 15.86 -21.59 -6.13
C ILE A 66 14.77 -20.55 -6.48
N TRP A 67 13.96 -20.83 -7.51
CA TRP A 67 12.79 -20.03 -7.91
C TRP A 67 11.52 -20.31 -7.08
N GLN A 68 11.49 -21.39 -6.29
CA GLN A 68 10.49 -21.68 -5.27
C GLN A 68 10.97 -21.35 -3.85
N ARG A 69 12.13 -20.74 -3.69
CA ARG A 69 12.38 -19.92 -2.50
C ARG A 69 11.29 -18.86 -2.56
N GLU A 70 10.25 -19.10 -1.78
CA GLU A 70 9.31 -18.09 -1.35
C GLU A 70 10.16 -16.86 -0.98
N LEU A 71 10.23 -15.90 -1.92
CA LEU A 71 10.60 -14.53 -1.63
C LEU A 71 9.74 -14.18 -0.43
N GLY A 72 10.33 -14.14 0.77
CA GLY A 72 9.73 -14.20 2.09
C GLY A 72 8.27 -13.85 1.97
N GLN A 73 7.38 -14.82 2.20
CA GLN A 73 5.94 -14.57 2.16
C GLN A 73 5.72 -13.48 3.19
N SER A 74 5.73 -12.24 2.71
CA SER A 74 5.41 -11.11 3.54
C SER A 74 3.98 -11.38 4.00
N ASP A 75 3.82 -11.71 5.28
CA ASP A 75 2.51 -11.88 5.91
C ASP A 75 1.70 -10.56 5.92
N ARG A 76 2.23 -9.53 5.25
CA ARG A 76 1.59 -8.22 5.10
C ARG A 76 0.36 -8.36 4.22
N LEU A 77 -0.78 -8.04 4.79
CA LEU A 77 -1.99 -7.84 4.01
C LEU A 77 -1.91 -6.49 3.28
N GLY A 78 -2.28 -6.50 2.00
CA GLY A 78 -2.50 -5.25 1.27
C GLY A 78 -3.71 -4.48 1.82
N LEU A 79 -3.80 -3.19 1.51
CA LEU A 79 -4.94 -2.35 1.95
C LEU A 79 -6.30 -2.96 1.57
N LYS A 80 -6.41 -3.58 0.40
CA LYS A 80 -7.63 -4.26 -0.07
C LYS A 80 -7.97 -5.48 0.79
N GLU A 81 -6.97 -6.31 1.08
CA GLU A 81 -7.15 -7.51 1.91
C GLU A 81 -7.49 -7.12 3.36
N LEU A 82 -6.82 -6.09 3.90
CA LEU A 82 -7.12 -5.57 5.24
C LEU A 82 -8.52 -5.00 5.33
N ALA A 83 -8.98 -4.23 4.32
CA ALA A 83 -10.33 -3.69 4.28
C ALA A 83 -11.37 -4.82 4.25
N ALA A 84 -11.20 -5.82 3.39
CA ALA A 84 -12.08 -6.98 3.31
C ALA A 84 -12.13 -7.74 4.65
N PHE A 85 -10.97 -8.08 5.21
CA PHE A 85 -10.86 -8.74 6.52
C PHE A 85 -11.61 -7.97 7.63
N THR A 86 -11.40 -6.64 7.69
CA THR A 86 -12.05 -5.81 8.71
C THR A 86 -13.56 -5.71 8.51
N THR A 87 -14.02 -5.65 7.25
CA THR A 87 -15.45 -5.63 6.92
C THR A 87 -16.12 -6.93 7.33
N GLU A 88 -15.53 -8.07 7.00
CA GLU A 88 -16.05 -9.39 7.37
C GLU A 88 -16.05 -9.56 8.89
N LEU A 89 -14.93 -9.25 9.56
CA LEU A 89 -14.84 -9.33 11.02
C LEU A 89 -15.88 -8.43 11.70
N GLY A 90 -16.01 -7.17 11.25
CA GLY A 90 -17.00 -6.23 11.79
C GLY A 90 -18.44 -6.70 11.60
N SER A 91 -18.76 -7.28 10.44
CA SER A 91 -20.09 -7.85 10.15
C SER A 91 -20.41 -9.04 11.05
N LEU A 92 -19.47 -9.96 11.24
CA LEU A 92 -19.63 -11.13 12.11
C LEU A 92 -19.83 -10.72 13.58
N VAL A 93 -19.00 -9.80 14.09
CA VAL A 93 -19.10 -9.31 15.47
C VAL A 93 -20.40 -8.51 15.68
N ASN A 94 -20.80 -7.68 14.71
CA ASN A 94 -22.07 -6.95 14.78
C ASN A 94 -23.32 -7.86 14.72
N SER A 95 -23.21 -9.02 14.09
CA SER A 95 -24.29 -10.02 14.09
C SER A 95 -24.38 -10.79 15.41
N GLY A 96 -23.54 -10.47 16.40
CA GLY A 96 -23.56 -11.08 17.72
C GLY A 96 -22.67 -12.30 17.89
N LEU A 97 -21.84 -12.65 16.88
CA LEU A 97 -20.87 -13.73 17.03
C LEU A 97 -19.74 -13.32 17.98
N THR A 98 -19.25 -14.29 18.73
CA THR A 98 -18.06 -14.13 19.56
C THR A 98 -16.80 -14.00 18.67
N LEU A 99 -15.76 -13.35 19.17
CA LEU A 99 -14.51 -13.13 18.39
C LEU A 99 -13.87 -14.45 17.95
N ASP A 100 -13.92 -15.49 18.80
CA ASP A 100 -13.38 -16.80 18.47
C ASP A 100 -14.15 -17.47 17.32
N ALA A 101 -15.49 -17.40 17.33
CA ALA A 101 -16.34 -17.88 16.24
C ALA A 101 -16.09 -17.11 14.94
N ALA A 102 -15.99 -15.78 15.02
CA ALA A 102 -15.70 -14.93 13.88
C ALA A 102 -14.34 -15.27 13.24
N PHE A 103 -13.28 -15.46 14.04
CA PHE A 103 -11.96 -15.85 13.51
C PHE A 103 -11.92 -17.27 12.94
N ARG A 104 -12.69 -18.22 13.48
CA ARG A 104 -12.83 -19.56 12.90
C ARG A 104 -13.46 -19.50 11.50
N ILE A 105 -14.44 -18.65 11.30
CA ILE A 105 -15.08 -18.44 10.00
C ILE A 105 -14.08 -17.79 9.03
N LEU A 106 -13.40 -16.72 9.44
CA LEU A 106 -12.42 -15.99 8.64
C LEU A 106 -11.17 -16.84 8.30
N GLY A 107 -10.84 -17.83 9.14
CA GLY A 107 -9.75 -18.78 8.90
C GLY A 107 -10.17 -20.06 8.20
N GLY A 108 -11.47 -20.21 7.86
CA GLY A 108 -12.08 -21.40 7.31
C GLY A 108 -11.82 -21.63 5.82
N PRO A 109 -12.46 -22.68 5.25
CA PRO A 109 -12.35 -23.01 3.82
C PRO A 109 -12.81 -21.86 2.94
N GLY A 110 -12.04 -21.51 1.92
CA GLY A 110 -12.32 -20.39 1.01
C GLY A 110 -11.60 -19.08 1.34
N ALA A 111 -11.04 -18.94 2.53
CA ALA A 111 -10.21 -17.78 2.86
C ALA A 111 -8.86 -17.79 2.11
N SER A 112 -8.34 -16.60 1.79
CA SER A 112 -7.00 -16.52 1.23
C SER A 112 -5.97 -17.10 2.22
N PRO A 113 -4.87 -17.73 1.76
CA PRO A 113 -3.87 -18.32 2.67
C PRO A 113 -3.28 -17.30 3.67
N ARG A 114 -3.22 -16.01 3.29
CA ARG A 114 -2.74 -14.94 4.16
C ARG A 114 -3.77 -14.58 5.21
N THR A 115 -5.04 -14.42 4.80
CA THR A 115 -6.17 -14.13 5.70
C THR A 115 -6.35 -15.25 6.72
N ALA A 116 -6.32 -16.51 6.28
CA ALA A 116 -6.46 -17.67 7.15
C ALA A 116 -5.34 -17.75 8.20
N ARG A 117 -4.08 -17.52 7.80
CA ARG A 117 -2.96 -17.48 8.75
C ARG A 117 -3.11 -16.37 9.78
N LEU A 118 -3.51 -15.17 9.34
CA LEU A 118 -3.74 -14.04 10.25
C LEU A 118 -4.88 -14.34 11.22
N ALA A 119 -6.03 -14.80 10.72
CA ALA A 119 -7.19 -15.15 11.53
C ALA A 119 -6.84 -16.21 12.59
N ASN A 120 -6.08 -17.25 12.23
CA ASN A 120 -5.66 -18.29 13.16
C ASN A 120 -4.67 -17.78 14.23
N ARG A 121 -3.79 -16.81 13.90
CA ARG A 121 -2.91 -16.19 14.91
C ARG A 121 -3.72 -15.33 15.87
N LEU A 122 -4.62 -14.49 15.37
CA LEU A 122 -5.48 -13.65 16.21
C LEU A 122 -6.43 -14.51 17.06
N LEU A 123 -6.96 -15.60 16.53
CA LEU A 123 -7.75 -16.57 17.28
C LEU A 123 -6.95 -17.12 18.48
N LYS A 124 -5.70 -17.54 18.25
CA LYS A 124 -4.83 -18.05 19.31
C LYS A 124 -4.60 -17.01 20.41
N ASP A 125 -4.35 -15.76 20.03
CA ASP A 125 -4.10 -14.66 20.98
C ASP A 125 -5.38 -14.31 21.78
N VAL A 126 -6.53 -14.25 21.13
CA VAL A 126 -7.83 -13.98 21.78
C VAL A 126 -8.23 -15.14 22.70
N MET A 127 -8.01 -16.40 22.30
CA MET A 127 -8.26 -17.56 23.18
C MET A 127 -7.29 -17.61 24.36
N ALA A 128 -6.11 -16.99 24.27
CA ALA A 128 -5.19 -16.79 25.38
C ALA A 128 -5.61 -15.65 26.33
N GLY A 129 -6.75 -14.99 26.08
CA GLY A 129 -7.32 -13.94 26.91
C GLY A 129 -6.83 -12.52 26.60
N LEU A 130 -6.12 -12.33 25.48
CA LEU A 130 -5.71 -10.98 25.04
C LEU A 130 -6.90 -10.23 24.47
N GLN A 131 -6.94 -8.91 24.69
CA GLN A 131 -7.85 -8.02 24.00
C GLN A 131 -7.55 -8.03 22.48
N LEU A 132 -8.57 -7.81 21.64
CA LEU A 132 -8.39 -7.82 20.19
C LEU A 132 -7.39 -6.76 19.73
N SER A 133 -7.43 -5.57 20.32
CA SER A 133 -6.47 -4.50 20.06
C SER A 133 -5.03 -4.87 20.41
N GLU A 134 -4.82 -5.61 21.51
CA GLU A 134 -3.52 -6.11 21.93
C GLU A 134 -3.01 -7.23 20.99
N ALA A 135 -3.90 -8.16 20.61
CA ALA A 135 -3.58 -9.20 19.64
C ALA A 135 -3.15 -8.58 18.29
N MET A 136 -3.87 -7.57 17.82
CA MET A 136 -3.52 -6.82 16.60
C MET A 136 -2.25 -5.97 16.77
N ALA A 137 -1.91 -5.52 17.98
CA ALA A 137 -0.68 -4.77 18.24
C ALA A 137 0.59 -5.61 18.05
N ARG A 138 0.48 -6.93 18.11
CA ARG A 138 1.58 -7.86 17.80
C ARG A 138 1.92 -7.92 16.31
N HIS A 139 1.02 -7.37 15.46
CA HIS A 139 1.16 -7.33 14.00
C HIS A 139 1.15 -5.88 13.47
N PRO A 140 2.14 -5.03 13.86
CA PRO A 140 2.15 -3.59 13.51
C PRO A 140 2.33 -3.34 12.01
N ASP A 141 2.87 -4.30 11.28
CA ASP A 141 3.03 -4.24 9.82
C ASP A 141 1.71 -4.42 9.07
N ILE A 142 0.70 -5.04 9.70
CA ILE A 142 -0.64 -5.27 9.13
C ILE A 142 -1.62 -4.23 9.63
N PHE A 143 -1.64 -3.97 10.93
CA PHE A 143 -2.58 -3.05 11.58
C PHE A 143 -1.89 -1.72 11.93
N PRO A 144 -2.20 -0.63 11.20
CA PRO A 144 -1.67 0.69 11.48
C PRO A 144 -2.00 1.19 12.90
N SER A 145 -1.22 2.15 13.40
CA SER A 145 -1.40 2.68 14.76
C SER A 145 -2.78 3.29 15.00
N ASP A 146 -3.36 3.96 13.99
CA ASP A 146 -4.70 4.52 14.05
C ASP A 146 -5.78 3.45 14.17
N TYR A 147 -5.67 2.36 13.40
CA TYR A 147 -6.56 1.21 13.51
C TYR A 147 -6.60 0.67 14.95
N ARG A 148 -5.40 0.39 15.49
CA ARG A 148 -5.26 -0.20 16.83
C ARG A 148 -5.74 0.72 17.95
N ALA A 149 -5.45 2.01 17.87
CA ALA A 149 -5.86 2.97 18.88
C ALA A 149 -7.38 3.18 18.91
N ILE A 150 -8.03 3.25 17.73
CA ILE A 150 -9.49 3.36 17.65
C ILE A 150 -10.14 2.08 18.16
N LEU A 151 -9.60 0.90 17.81
CA LEU A 151 -10.12 -0.38 18.27
C LEU A 151 -9.99 -0.53 19.79
N ALA A 152 -8.83 -0.22 20.37
CA ALA A 152 -8.61 -0.29 21.82
C ALA A 152 -9.58 0.58 22.61
N ALA A 153 -9.84 1.79 22.14
CA ALA A 153 -10.81 2.68 22.75
C ALA A 153 -12.26 2.13 22.65
N GLY A 154 -12.58 1.49 21.51
CA GLY A 154 -13.89 0.84 21.31
C GLY A 154 -14.07 -0.41 22.16
N GLU A 155 -13.03 -1.20 22.35
CA GLU A 155 -13.06 -2.37 23.26
C GLU A 155 -13.34 -1.95 24.69
N THR A 156 -12.63 -0.91 25.18
CA THR A 156 -12.85 -0.35 26.51
C THR A 156 -14.29 0.14 26.70
N GLY A 157 -14.92 0.64 25.62
CA GLY A 157 -16.32 1.10 25.60
C GLY A 157 -17.35 -0.01 25.35
N GLY A 158 -16.94 -1.28 25.16
CA GLY A 158 -17.83 -2.41 24.85
C GLY A 158 -18.49 -2.33 23.45
N ALA A 159 -17.96 -1.51 22.55
CA ALA A 159 -18.54 -1.22 21.22
C ALA A 159 -17.67 -1.76 20.07
N THR A 160 -16.95 -2.86 20.28
CA THR A 160 -15.98 -3.45 19.35
C THR A 160 -16.55 -3.64 17.93
N GLY A 161 -17.76 -4.17 17.80
CA GLY A 161 -18.39 -4.40 16.48
C GLY A 161 -18.68 -3.11 15.73
N GLN A 162 -19.23 -2.08 16.42
CA GLN A 162 -19.49 -0.78 15.80
C GLN A 162 -18.19 -0.10 15.35
N VAL A 163 -17.14 -0.17 16.17
CA VAL A 163 -15.83 0.41 15.87
C VAL A 163 -15.18 -0.31 14.68
N LEU A 164 -15.24 -1.64 14.61
CA LEU A 164 -14.76 -2.41 13.46
C LEU A 164 -15.47 -2.00 12.17
N THR A 165 -16.78 -1.79 12.21
CA THR A 165 -17.55 -1.30 11.06
C THR A 165 -17.06 0.08 10.61
N GLN A 166 -16.85 1.01 11.54
CA GLN A 166 -16.34 2.33 11.23
C GLN A 166 -14.91 2.30 10.65
N ILE A 167 -14.05 1.42 11.18
CA ILE A 167 -12.70 1.20 10.64
C ILE A 167 -12.80 0.59 9.23
N ALA A 168 -13.69 -0.35 8.98
CA ALA A 168 -13.92 -0.94 7.66
C ALA A 168 -14.33 0.13 6.64
N GLU A 169 -15.28 1.01 6.99
CA GLU A 169 -15.66 2.15 6.14
C GLU A 169 -14.48 3.08 5.85
N LEU A 170 -13.67 3.38 6.87
CA LEU A 170 -12.46 4.20 6.71
C LEU A 170 -11.47 3.56 5.71
N LEU A 171 -11.23 2.25 5.84
CA LEU A 171 -10.33 1.52 4.95
C LEU A 171 -10.89 1.44 3.52
N ALA A 172 -12.20 1.23 3.38
CA ALA A 172 -12.89 1.22 2.07
C ALA A 172 -12.74 2.58 1.36
N ARG A 173 -12.95 3.70 2.07
CA ARG A 173 -12.72 5.06 1.55
C ARG A 173 -11.27 5.30 1.15
N ARG A 174 -10.31 4.85 1.98
CA ARG A 174 -8.87 4.95 1.65
C ARG A 174 -8.53 4.16 0.38
N LEU A 175 -9.13 2.99 0.21
CA LEU A 175 -8.95 2.16 -0.98
C LEU A 175 -9.54 2.84 -2.22
N GLU A 176 -10.74 3.41 -2.11
CA GLU A 176 -11.38 4.15 -3.19
C GLU A 176 -10.53 5.34 -3.66
N ILE A 177 -10.05 6.18 -2.71
CA ILE A 177 -9.18 7.32 -3.02
C ILE A 177 -7.90 6.85 -3.71
N ARG A 178 -7.27 5.80 -3.17
CA ARG A 178 -6.07 5.22 -3.78
C ARG A 178 -6.31 4.75 -5.21
N ASN A 179 -7.40 4.03 -5.45
CA ASN A 179 -7.73 3.52 -6.77
C ASN A 179 -8.00 4.66 -7.75
N ARG A 180 -8.73 5.71 -7.34
CA ARG A 180 -8.98 6.90 -8.17
C ARG A 180 -7.67 7.60 -8.55
N ILE A 181 -6.75 7.78 -7.60
CA ILE A 181 -5.45 8.40 -7.88
C ILE A 181 -4.64 7.53 -8.84
N LEU A 182 -4.57 6.21 -8.62
CA LEU A 182 -3.85 5.29 -9.50
C LEU A 182 -4.42 5.32 -10.93
N THR A 183 -5.75 5.29 -11.07
CA THR A 183 -6.40 5.37 -12.38
C THR A 183 -6.10 6.72 -13.08
N ALA A 184 -6.15 7.82 -12.34
CA ALA A 184 -5.84 9.13 -12.89
C ALA A 184 -4.37 9.29 -13.32
N LEU A 185 -3.46 8.52 -12.71
CA LEU A 185 -2.03 8.54 -13.07
C LEU A 185 -1.67 7.65 -14.27
N ILE A 186 -2.58 6.78 -14.75
CA ILE A 186 -2.31 5.90 -15.91
C ILE A 186 -1.96 6.73 -17.13
N TYR A 187 -2.77 7.73 -17.48
CA TYR A 187 -2.54 8.57 -18.65
C TYR A 187 -1.22 9.35 -18.59
N PRO A 188 -0.88 10.07 -17.51
CA PRO A 188 0.44 10.66 -17.30
C PRO A 188 1.59 9.67 -17.43
N ALA A 189 1.45 8.46 -16.88
CA ALA A 189 2.48 7.43 -16.95
C ALA A 189 2.72 6.97 -18.41
N VAL A 190 1.66 6.77 -19.18
CA VAL A 190 1.76 6.43 -20.61
C VAL A 190 2.42 7.55 -21.39
N LEU A 191 2.05 8.81 -21.14
CA LEU A 191 2.68 9.97 -21.79
C LEU A 191 4.19 10.04 -21.51
N VAL A 192 4.59 9.88 -20.25
CA VAL A 192 6.00 9.87 -19.86
C VAL A 192 6.75 8.70 -20.52
N LEU A 193 6.12 7.51 -20.55
CA LEU A 193 6.70 6.33 -21.21
C LEU A 193 6.92 6.59 -22.70
N MET A 194 5.91 7.14 -23.41
CA MET A 194 6.02 7.46 -24.84
C MET A 194 7.05 8.54 -25.11
N SER A 195 7.13 9.56 -24.24
CA SER A 195 8.17 10.58 -24.31
C SER A 195 9.56 9.98 -24.15
N MET A 196 9.74 9.06 -23.21
CA MET A 196 11.01 8.36 -22.98
C MET A 196 11.41 7.53 -24.20
N VAL A 197 10.46 6.81 -24.81
CA VAL A 197 10.69 6.08 -26.07
C VAL A 197 11.12 7.05 -27.18
N SER A 198 10.46 8.19 -27.32
CA SER A 198 10.83 9.22 -28.31
C SER A 198 12.27 9.73 -28.09
N VAL A 199 12.64 10.00 -26.86
CA VAL A 199 14.03 10.43 -26.52
C VAL A 199 15.04 9.32 -26.86
N VAL A 200 14.74 8.06 -26.56
CA VAL A 200 15.60 6.92 -26.92
C VAL A 200 15.77 6.83 -28.43
N VAL A 201 14.70 6.96 -29.21
CA VAL A 201 14.79 6.96 -30.68
C VAL A 201 15.64 8.13 -31.18
N ILE A 202 15.49 9.32 -30.62
CA ILE A 202 16.31 10.48 -31.01
C ILE A 202 17.79 10.22 -30.70
N VAL A 203 18.10 9.72 -29.51
CA VAL A 203 19.49 9.51 -29.08
C VAL A 203 20.16 8.36 -29.84
N PHE A 204 19.48 7.24 -30.05
CA PHE A 204 20.10 6.03 -30.63
C PHE A 204 19.90 5.87 -32.13
N VAL A 205 18.97 6.60 -32.74
CA VAL A 205 18.72 6.53 -34.18
C VAL A 205 19.04 7.85 -34.88
N LEU A 206 18.44 8.96 -34.40
CA LEU A 206 18.56 10.25 -35.08
C LEU A 206 19.97 10.87 -34.94
N ILE A 207 20.51 10.93 -33.72
CA ILE A 207 21.83 11.53 -33.48
C ILE A 207 22.94 10.80 -34.26
N PRO A 208 23.08 9.45 -34.22
CA PRO A 208 24.07 8.75 -34.99
C PRO A 208 23.94 8.90 -36.52
N SER A 209 22.71 9.13 -37.00
CA SER A 209 22.46 9.35 -38.44
C SER A 209 22.89 10.75 -38.90
N ILE A 210 22.89 11.74 -38.02
CA ILE A 210 23.22 13.14 -38.34
C ILE A 210 24.67 13.48 -37.95
N ALA A 211 25.20 12.88 -36.89
CA ALA A 211 26.54 13.18 -36.37
C ALA A 211 27.66 13.11 -37.40
N PRO A 212 27.71 12.12 -38.33
CA PRO A 212 28.76 12.07 -39.36
C PRO A 212 28.83 13.31 -40.25
N ILE A 213 27.68 13.90 -40.57
CA ILE A 213 27.58 15.10 -41.43
C ILE A 213 28.30 16.30 -40.78
N PHE A 214 28.20 16.41 -39.44
CA PHE A 214 28.89 17.49 -38.69
C PHE A 214 30.38 17.22 -38.52
N VAL A 215 30.75 15.96 -38.32
CA VAL A 215 32.19 15.54 -38.24
C VAL A 215 32.89 15.81 -39.58
N ASP A 216 32.25 15.44 -40.70
CA ASP A 216 32.79 15.66 -42.04
C ASP A 216 32.93 17.16 -42.40
N ALA A 217 32.08 18.02 -41.80
CA ALA A 217 32.11 19.47 -41.98
C ALA A 217 33.00 20.20 -40.95
N ASP A 218 33.70 19.47 -40.06
CA ASP A 218 34.52 20.00 -38.96
C ASP A 218 33.75 20.96 -38.01
N LEU A 219 32.45 20.67 -37.80
CA LEU A 219 31.55 21.48 -37.00
C LEU A 219 31.14 20.75 -35.71
N PRO A 220 31.09 21.46 -34.56
CA PRO A 220 30.59 20.87 -33.35
C PRO A 220 29.07 20.63 -33.43
N LEU A 221 28.59 19.51 -32.88
CA LEU A 221 27.15 19.23 -32.73
C LEU A 221 26.48 20.34 -31.93
N PRO A 222 25.36 20.94 -32.43
CA PRO A 222 24.78 22.10 -31.79
C PRO A 222 24.04 21.77 -30.49
N GLY A 223 24.33 22.54 -29.45
CA GLY A 223 23.54 22.71 -28.20
C GLY A 223 23.09 21.43 -27.50
N ILE A 224 21.80 21.10 -27.57
CA ILE A 224 21.21 19.94 -26.88
C ILE A 224 21.67 18.62 -27.55
N LEU A 225 21.88 18.59 -28.87
CA LEU A 225 22.32 17.39 -29.59
C LEU A 225 23.73 16.95 -29.12
N GLY A 226 24.65 17.90 -28.91
CA GLY A 226 25.96 17.61 -28.36
C GLY A 226 25.87 17.03 -26.94
N ARG A 227 25.04 17.61 -26.06
CA ARG A 227 24.81 17.08 -24.70
C ARG A 227 24.17 15.68 -24.70
N LEU A 228 23.28 15.40 -25.65
CA LEU A 228 22.65 14.09 -25.80
C LEU A 228 23.65 13.06 -26.39
N SER A 229 24.54 13.46 -27.25
CA SER A 229 25.67 12.63 -27.73
C SER A 229 26.62 12.28 -26.59
N ASP A 230 27.01 13.26 -25.75
CA ASP A 230 27.82 13.01 -24.55
C ASP A 230 27.11 12.05 -23.55
N LEU A 231 25.80 12.11 -23.47
CA LEU A 231 24.99 11.15 -22.68
C LEU A 231 25.07 9.73 -23.28
N GLN A 232 25.07 9.61 -24.61
CA GLN A 232 25.17 8.32 -25.29
C GLN A 232 26.56 7.69 -25.06
N ASP A 233 27.64 8.48 -25.20
CA ASP A 233 28.99 8.00 -24.98
C ASP A 233 29.26 7.61 -23.52
N ASN A 234 28.60 8.30 -22.59
CA ASN A 234 28.75 8.08 -21.15
C ASN A 234 27.50 7.46 -20.49
N TRP A 235 26.71 6.67 -21.22
CA TRP A 235 25.44 6.12 -20.70
C TRP A 235 25.60 5.31 -19.41
N LEU A 236 26.73 4.62 -19.24
CA LEU A 236 27.06 3.89 -18.01
C LEU A 236 27.25 4.83 -16.82
N VAL A 237 27.91 6.01 -17.03
CA VAL A 237 28.08 7.02 -15.98
C VAL A 237 26.73 7.64 -15.60
N VAL A 238 25.87 7.89 -16.59
CA VAL A 238 24.51 8.40 -16.37
C VAL A 238 23.66 7.38 -15.61
N LEU A 239 23.70 6.10 -16.00
CA LEU A 239 23.02 5.03 -15.28
C LEU A 239 23.55 4.90 -13.84
N LEU A 240 24.86 4.93 -13.66
CA LEU A 240 25.48 4.84 -12.34
C LEU A 240 25.09 6.03 -11.45
N THR A 241 25.09 7.25 -11.98
CA THR A 241 24.67 8.45 -11.24
C THR A 241 23.20 8.42 -10.87
N LEU A 242 22.30 7.92 -11.75
CA LEU A 242 20.89 7.69 -11.45
C LEU A 242 20.69 6.62 -10.36
N VAL A 243 21.40 5.50 -10.45
CA VAL A 243 21.34 4.43 -9.45
C VAL A 243 21.87 4.92 -8.10
N VAL A 244 23.06 5.55 -8.08
CA VAL A 244 23.65 6.09 -6.85
C VAL A 244 22.80 7.22 -6.29
N GLY A 245 22.26 8.11 -7.12
CA GLY A 245 21.33 9.17 -6.71
C GLY A 245 20.04 8.63 -6.13
N SER A 246 19.44 7.59 -6.74
CA SER A 246 18.26 6.93 -6.21
C SER A 246 18.54 6.22 -4.88
N LEU A 247 19.66 5.52 -4.78
CA LEU A 247 20.08 4.85 -3.53
C LEU A 247 20.37 5.87 -2.43
N ALA A 248 21.08 6.95 -2.75
CA ALA A 248 21.34 8.05 -1.82
C ALA A 248 20.03 8.72 -1.35
N SER A 249 19.07 8.95 -2.26
CA SER A 249 17.77 9.52 -1.92
C SER A 249 16.98 8.61 -0.97
N VAL A 250 16.99 7.29 -1.19
CA VAL A 250 16.36 6.30 -0.30
C VAL A 250 17.06 6.27 1.06
N LEU A 251 18.39 6.32 1.10
CA LEU A 251 19.16 6.35 2.34
C LEU A 251 18.93 7.66 3.13
N ILE A 252 18.95 8.81 2.45
CA ILE A 252 18.64 10.11 3.05
C ILE A 252 17.21 10.09 3.61
N TRP A 253 16.23 9.61 2.83
CA TRP A 253 14.85 9.46 3.27
C TRP A 253 14.70 8.57 4.50
N SER A 254 15.42 7.44 4.51
CA SER A 254 15.41 6.52 5.66
C SER A 254 16.04 7.13 6.92
N ARG A 255 17.13 7.91 6.76
CA ARG A 255 17.78 8.67 7.84
C ARG A 255 16.89 9.78 8.36
N VAL A 256 16.26 10.55 7.48
CA VAL A 256 15.34 11.63 7.83
C VAL A 256 14.13 11.08 8.60
N LYS A 257 13.58 9.95 8.20
CA LYS A 257 12.49 9.27 8.97
C LYS A 257 12.90 8.87 10.40
N ARG A 258 14.17 8.59 10.63
CA ARG A 258 14.68 8.19 11.95
C ARG A 258 15.07 9.37 12.85
N SER A 259 15.36 10.53 12.26
CA SER A 259 15.80 11.72 13.00
C SER A 259 14.60 12.61 13.33
N SER A 260 14.38 12.80 14.62
CA SER A 260 13.31 13.64 15.20
C SER A 260 13.43 15.11 14.79
N GLU A 261 14.66 15.63 14.73
CA GLU A 261 14.94 17.06 14.44
C GLU A 261 14.81 17.39 12.95
N LEU A 262 15.28 16.46 12.08
CA LEU A 262 15.14 16.62 10.63
C LEU A 262 13.67 16.53 10.19
N MET A 263 12.85 15.74 10.87
CA MET A 263 11.41 15.69 10.64
C MET A 263 10.72 17.03 10.99
N LEU A 264 11.11 17.67 12.07
CA LEU A 264 10.59 19.01 12.42
C LEU A 264 10.95 20.07 11.36
N GLY A 265 12.16 20.00 10.80
CA GLY A 265 12.60 20.85 9.69
C GLY A 265 11.77 20.62 8.43
N LEU A 266 11.56 19.35 8.05
CA LEU A 266 10.73 18.97 6.89
C LEU A 266 9.26 19.37 7.07
N ASP A 267 8.70 19.21 8.25
CA ASP A 267 7.32 19.62 8.53
C ASP A 267 7.15 21.14 8.45
N ARG A 268 8.19 21.92 8.79
CA ARG A 268 8.22 23.38 8.59
C ARG A 268 8.31 23.74 7.10
N VAL A 269 9.17 23.07 6.34
CA VAL A 269 9.31 23.29 4.88
C VAL A 269 8.04 22.90 4.12
N LYS A 270 7.40 21.77 4.46
CA LYS A 270 6.09 21.38 3.87
C LYS A 270 5.02 22.44 4.09
N ARG A 271 5.05 23.15 5.23
CA ARG A 271 4.13 24.22 5.52
C ARG A 271 4.44 25.53 4.77
N MET A 272 5.72 25.76 4.40
CA MET A 272 6.11 26.91 3.57
C MET A 272 5.54 26.85 2.15
N ILE A 273 5.22 25.65 1.66
CA ILE A 273 4.55 25.48 0.38
C ILE A 273 3.04 25.60 0.62
N PRO A 274 2.38 26.71 0.23
CA PRO A 274 1.01 27.02 0.65
C PRO A 274 -0.03 25.95 0.25
N VAL A 275 0.21 25.25 -0.84
CA VAL A 275 -0.68 24.17 -1.32
C VAL A 275 -0.51 22.92 -0.46
N VAL A 276 0.74 22.51 -0.16
CA VAL A 276 1.04 21.29 0.60
C VAL A 276 0.66 21.48 2.08
N GLY A 277 0.90 22.66 2.64
CA GLY A 277 0.54 22.99 4.03
C GLY A 277 -0.96 22.82 4.28
N LYS A 278 -1.80 23.42 3.42
CA LYS A 278 -3.26 23.29 3.50
C LYS A 278 -3.75 21.85 3.36
N LEU A 279 -3.12 21.04 2.49
CA LEU A 279 -3.46 19.62 2.34
C LEU A 279 -3.11 18.81 3.59
N VAL A 280 -1.97 19.08 4.23
CA VAL A 280 -1.55 18.43 5.48
C VAL A 280 -2.50 18.83 6.61
N GLU A 281 -2.84 20.10 6.75
CA GLU A 281 -3.79 20.60 7.76
C GLU A 281 -5.17 19.95 7.58
N ALA A 282 -5.72 19.95 6.37
CA ALA A 282 -7.00 19.31 6.06
C ALA A 282 -6.99 17.79 6.34
N ARG A 283 -5.89 17.10 5.99
CA ARG A 283 -5.73 15.68 6.26
C ARG A 283 -5.75 15.36 7.76
N GLU A 284 -4.99 16.11 8.55
CA GLU A 284 -4.91 15.88 9.99
C GLU A 284 -6.24 16.28 10.68
N ALA A 285 -6.90 17.34 10.21
CA ALA A 285 -8.22 17.75 10.68
C ALA A 285 -9.30 16.69 10.37
N GLY A 286 -9.32 16.16 9.16
CA GLY A 286 -10.22 15.08 8.79
C GLY A 286 -9.99 13.81 9.61
N ARG A 287 -8.71 13.45 9.82
CA ARG A 287 -8.30 12.29 10.62
C ARG A 287 -8.71 12.42 12.09
N PHE A 288 -8.47 13.58 12.70
CA PHE A 288 -8.88 13.88 14.06
C PHE A 288 -10.41 13.82 14.20
N SER A 289 -11.14 14.53 13.33
CA SER A 289 -12.61 14.58 13.38
C SER A 289 -13.23 13.19 13.16
N ARG A 290 -12.67 12.39 12.27
CA ARG A 290 -13.10 11.02 12.02
C ARG A 290 -12.91 10.15 13.24
N ALA A 291 -11.71 10.15 13.83
CA ALA A 291 -11.41 9.35 15.01
C ALA A 291 -12.28 9.75 16.19
N LEU A 292 -12.39 11.06 16.47
CA LEU A 292 -13.21 11.56 17.56
C LEU A 292 -14.70 11.20 17.36
N GLY A 293 -15.22 11.42 16.15
CA GLY A 293 -16.60 11.08 15.81
C GLY A 293 -16.89 9.59 15.96
N THR A 294 -16.00 8.72 15.48
CA THR A 294 -16.10 7.25 15.62
C THR A 294 -16.17 6.84 17.08
N LEU A 295 -15.28 7.37 17.92
CA LEU A 295 -15.22 7.05 19.35
C LEU A 295 -16.45 7.54 20.10
N LEU A 296 -16.97 8.72 19.77
CA LEU A 296 -18.19 9.26 20.39
C LEU A 296 -19.45 8.48 19.99
N VAL A 297 -19.55 8.04 18.73
CA VAL A 297 -20.62 7.14 18.27
C VAL A 297 -20.54 5.80 18.99
N ALA A 298 -19.32 5.32 19.27
CA ALA A 298 -19.07 4.12 20.08
C ALA A 298 -19.25 4.36 21.59
N LYS A 299 -19.83 5.54 22.00
CA LYS A 299 -20.09 5.92 23.40
C LYS A 299 -18.85 5.99 24.30
N VAL A 300 -17.66 6.16 23.72
CA VAL A 300 -16.43 6.42 24.47
C VAL A 300 -16.55 7.82 25.11
N PRO A 301 -16.17 8.00 26.40
CA PRO A 301 -16.21 9.29 27.05
C PRO A 301 -15.43 10.36 26.30
N LEU A 302 -15.99 11.58 26.19
CA LEU A 302 -15.46 12.67 25.36
C LEU A 302 -13.96 12.92 25.59
N MET A 303 -13.52 13.06 26.84
CA MET A 303 -12.12 13.35 27.14
C MET A 303 -11.17 12.24 26.71
N SER A 304 -11.57 10.97 26.91
CA SER A 304 -10.80 9.82 26.45
C SER A 304 -10.74 9.76 24.91
N ALA A 305 -11.88 9.98 24.25
CA ALA A 305 -11.99 10.05 22.81
C ALA A 305 -11.10 11.16 22.20
N MET A 306 -11.10 12.36 22.81
CA MET A 306 -10.27 13.49 22.38
C MET A 306 -8.76 13.21 22.51
N ARG A 307 -8.33 12.62 23.63
CA ARG A 307 -6.93 12.23 23.85
C ARG A 307 -6.49 11.18 22.82
N THR A 308 -7.31 10.16 22.61
CA THR A 308 -7.03 9.12 21.59
C THR A 308 -6.98 9.73 20.18
N ALA A 309 -7.96 10.55 19.81
CA ALA A 309 -7.99 11.20 18.49
C ALA A 309 -6.79 12.12 18.26
N SER A 310 -6.37 12.90 19.28
CA SER A 310 -5.20 13.77 19.16
C SER A 310 -3.89 13.00 19.01
N ALA A 311 -3.75 11.85 19.67
CA ALA A 311 -2.59 10.98 19.54
C ALA A 311 -2.41 10.42 18.11
N LEU A 312 -3.46 10.42 17.29
CA LEU A 312 -3.41 10.01 15.89
C LEU A 312 -2.92 11.11 14.94
N VAL A 313 -2.84 12.37 15.40
CA VAL A 313 -2.32 13.48 14.61
C VAL A 313 -0.82 13.31 14.44
N THR A 314 -0.38 13.15 13.19
CA THR A 314 1.01 12.80 12.89
C THR A 314 1.92 14.02 12.90
N ASN A 315 1.39 15.19 12.50
CA ASN A 315 2.14 16.45 12.52
C ASN A 315 2.28 16.95 13.96
N ARG A 316 3.51 17.05 14.45
CA ARG A 316 3.83 17.44 15.83
C ARG A 316 3.32 18.82 16.22
N HIS A 317 3.39 19.79 15.29
CA HIS A 317 2.90 21.12 15.55
C HIS A 317 1.38 21.15 15.71
N LEU A 318 0.65 20.48 14.79
CA LEU A 318 -0.80 20.35 14.87
C LEU A 318 -1.21 19.55 16.12
N HIS A 319 -0.47 18.48 16.45
CA HIS A 319 -0.71 17.72 17.68
C HIS A 319 -0.65 18.61 18.92
N ALA A 320 0.38 19.47 19.04
CA ALA A 320 0.48 20.41 20.16
C ALA A 320 -0.68 21.42 20.20
N LEU A 321 -1.17 21.85 19.04
CA LEU A 321 -2.33 22.73 18.94
C LEU A 321 -3.63 22.01 19.37
N TYR A 322 -3.83 20.76 18.96
CA TYR A 322 -4.96 19.94 19.43
C TYR A 322 -4.91 19.72 20.93
N GLN A 323 -3.75 19.44 21.51
CA GLN A 323 -3.60 19.31 22.97
C GLN A 323 -4.01 20.58 23.71
N LYS A 324 -3.57 21.76 23.26
CA LYS A 324 -3.97 23.06 23.84
C LYS A 324 -5.49 23.29 23.77
N ALA A 325 -6.15 22.85 22.67
CA ALA A 325 -7.60 22.94 22.57
C ALA A 325 -8.28 22.00 23.57
N ILE A 326 -7.76 20.77 23.70
CA ILE A 326 -8.30 19.72 24.58
C ILE A 326 -8.21 20.15 26.06
N GLU A 327 -7.14 20.81 26.48
CA GLU A 327 -6.93 21.28 27.86
C GLU A 327 -7.99 22.29 28.31
N ARG A 328 -8.60 23.04 27.38
CA ARG A 328 -9.64 24.04 27.66
C ARG A 328 -11.05 23.47 27.85
N VAL A 329 -11.32 22.27 27.34
CA VAL A 329 -12.66 21.68 27.38
C VAL A 329 -13.10 21.33 28.79
N PRO A 330 -12.27 20.76 29.70
CA PRO A 330 -12.63 20.52 31.09
C PRO A 330 -12.92 21.80 31.88
N GLU A 331 -12.39 22.94 31.43
CA GLU A 331 -12.64 24.26 32.02
C GLU A 331 -14.01 24.84 31.65
N GLY A 332 -14.87 24.07 30.95
CA GLY A 332 -16.19 24.49 30.53
C GLY A 332 -16.22 25.22 29.18
N THR A 333 -15.10 25.30 28.47
CA THR A 333 -15.09 25.89 27.13
C THR A 333 -15.78 24.96 26.14
N PRO A 334 -16.79 25.42 25.38
CA PRO A 334 -17.42 24.62 24.34
C PRO A 334 -16.40 24.13 23.31
N LEU A 335 -16.57 22.90 22.80
CA LEU A 335 -15.61 22.24 21.91
C LEU A 335 -15.35 23.07 20.64
N HIS A 336 -16.38 23.62 20.01
CA HIS A 336 -16.26 24.46 18.83
C HIS A 336 -15.39 25.71 19.07
N ARG A 337 -15.54 26.37 20.23
CA ARG A 337 -14.72 27.54 20.61
C ARG A 337 -13.28 27.15 20.93
N ALA A 338 -13.06 26.00 21.57
CA ALA A 338 -11.74 25.51 21.86
C ALA A 338 -10.92 25.29 20.56
N PHE A 339 -11.56 24.80 19.52
CA PHE A 339 -10.93 24.60 18.21
C PHE A 339 -10.85 25.88 17.36
N GLU A 340 -11.82 26.80 17.48
CA GLU A 340 -11.80 28.09 16.79
C GLU A 340 -10.58 28.91 17.19
N ASN A 341 -10.29 28.98 18.49
CA ASN A 341 -9.14 29.73 19.03
C ASN A 341 -7.79 29.25 18.53
N VAL A 342 -7.71 28.05 18.00
CA VAL A 342 -6.47 27.43 17.51
C VAL A 342 -6.42 27.38 15.98
N GLY A 343 -7.52 27.71 15.29
CA GLY A 343 -7.58 27.77 13.83
C GLY A 343 -7.40 26.42 13.13
N LEU A 344 -7.78 25.32 13.79
CA LEU A 344 -7.54 23.96 13.31
C LEU A 344 -8.57 23.45 12.32
N LEU A 345 -9.76 24.02 12.32
CA LEU A 345 -10.90 23.57 11.52
C LEU A 345 -11.49 24.71 10.69
N PRO A 346 -12.02 24.43 9.48
CA PRO A 346 -12.73 25.42 8.70
C PRO A 346 -13.95 25.98 9.45
N PRO A 347 -14.34 27.24 9.22
CA PRO A 347 -15.49 27.85 9.90
C PRO A 347 -16.81 27.09 9.74
N ALA A 348 -17.03 26.49 8.57
CA ALA A 348 -18.22 25.64 8.34
C ALA A 348 -18.22 24.40 9.24
N SER A 349 -17.07 23.77 9.42
CA SER A 349 -16.91 22.61 10.30
C SER A 349 -17.13 22.96 11.77
N LEU A 350 -16.66 24.14 12.22
CA LEU A 350 -16.90 24.64 13.58
C LEU A 350 -18.38 24.87 13.87
N ARG A 351 -19.14 25.43 12.91
CA ARG A 351 -20.59 25.56 13.04
C ARG A 351 -21.30 24.22 13.15
N MET A 352 -20.89 23.20 12.38
CA MET A 352 -21.43 21.85 12.48
C MET A 352 -21.16 21.23 13.85
N ILE A 353 -19.95 21.42 14.40
CA ILE A 353 -19.59 20.95 15.74
C ILE A 353 -20.45 21.66 16.81
N ALA A 354 -20.66 22.98 16.70
CA ALA A 354 -21.51 23.72 17.61
C ALA A 354 -22.94 23.16 17.65
N VAL A 355 -23.55 22.94 16.49
CA VAL A 355 -24.88 22.32 16.39
C VAL A 355 -24.88 20.91 17.00
N GLY A 356 -23.84 20.12 16.75
CA GLY A 356 -23.70 18.78 17.34
C GLY A 356 -23.57 18.79 18.84
N GLU A 357 -22.88 19.79 19.39
CA GLU A 357 -22.70 20.01 20.82
C GLU A 357 -24.02 20.42 21.50
N GLU A 358 -24.76 21.38 20.92
CA GLU A 358 -26.06 21.84 21.40
C GLU A 358 -27.16 20.76 21.35
N THR A 359 -27.13 19.93 20.30
CA THR A 359 -28.13 18.87 20.08
C THR A 359 -27.80 17.53 20.74
N GLY A 360 -26.62 17.42 21.40
CA GLY A 360 -26.15 16.15 21.96
C GLY A 360 -25.77 15.10 20.90
N ARG A 361 -25.57 15.50 19.61
CA ARG A 361 -25.23 14.64 18.48
C ARG A 361 -23.82 14.90 17.95
N LEU A 362 -22.89 15.17 18.86
CA LEU A 362 -21.53 15.54 18.52
C LEU A 362 -20.81 14.48 17.68
N GLY A 363 -20.96 13.18 18.02
CA GLY A 363 -20.34 12.08 17.28
C GLY A 363 -20.74 12.04 15.79
N PRO A 364 -22.03 11.93 15.44
CA PRO A 364 -22.50 11.98 14.06
C PRO A 364 -22.08 13.26 13.32
N MET A 365 -22.12 14.43 13.99
CA MET A 365 -21.70 15.70 13.37
C MET A 365 -20.21 15.73 13.05
N LEU A 366 -19.35 15.19 13.92
CA LEU A 366 -17.92 15.06 13.66
C LEU A 366 -17.60 14.10 12.51
N LEU A 367 -18.37 13.01 12.36
CA LEU A 367 -18.25 12.13 11.20
C LEU A 367 -18.63 12.84 9.90
N GLN A 368 -19.65 13.69 9.94
CA GLN A 368 -20.03 14.54 8.81
C GLN A 368 -18.95 15.57 8.47
N VAL A 369 -18.41 16.27 9.49
CA VAL A 369 -17.27 17.19 9.34
C VAL A 369 -16.07 16.49 8.68
N ALA A 370 -15.73 15.30 9.17
CA ALA A 370 -14.66 14.50 8.59
C ALA A 370 -14.94 14.19 7.11
N GLY A 371 -16.18 13.80 6.78
CA GLY A 371 -16.59 13.54 5.40
C GLY A 371 -16.45 14.75 4.48
N VAL A 372 -16.82 15.95 4.95
CA VAL A 372 -16.69 17.21 4.18
C VAL A 372 -15.21 17.54 3.93
N ILE A 373 -14.37 17.47 4.98
CA ILE A 373 -12.93 17.76 4.87
C ILE A 373 -12.24 16.75 3.96
N GLU A 374 -12.54 15.46 4.10
CA GLU A 374 -11.98 14.40 3.26
C GLU A 374 -12.38 14.56 1.78
N ALA A 375 -13.64 14.92 1.52
CA ALA A 375 -14.12 15.18 0.16
C ALA A 375 -13.45 16.42 -0.46
N GLU A 376 -13.20 17.46 0.33
CA GLU A 376 -12.47 18.64 -0.13
C GLU A 376 -11.00 18.32 -0.42
N LEU A 377 -10.35 17.58 0.48
CA LEU A 377 -8.99 17.08 0.30
C LEU A 377 -8.87 16.26 -1.00
N GLN A 378 -9.83 15.34 -1.22
CA GLN A 378 -9.87 14.53 -2.42
C GLN A 378 -10.01 15.38 -3.70
N ARG A 379 -10.95 16.34 -3.73
CA ARG A 379 -11.11 17.27 -4.86
C ARG A 379 -9.84 18.06 -5.15
N ASN A 380 -9.12 18.48 -4.11
CA ASN A 380 -7.86 19.21 -4.29
C ASN A 380 -6.76 18.32 -4.86
N ILE A 381 -6.67 17.06 -4.44
CA ILE A 381 -5.73 16.09 -5.01
C ILE A 381 -6.09 15.80 -6.47
N GLU A 382 -7.36 15.58 -6.80
CA GLU A 382 -7.84 15.34 -8.16
C GLU A 382 -7.52 16.53 -9.09
N ARG A 383 -7.71 17.78 -8.63
CA ARG A 383 -7.33 18.99 -9.37
C ARG A 383 -5.83 19.04 -9.64
N MET A 384 -5.00 18.73 -8.65
CA MET A 384 -3.53 18.69 -8.80
C MET A 384 -3.09 17.64 -9.83
N VAL A 385 -3.67 16.44 -9.75
CA VAL A 385 -3.39 15.37 -10.72
C VAL A 385 -3.91 15.76 -12.12
N GLY A 386 -5.08 16.41 -12.21
CA GLY A 386 -5.63 16.90 -13.45
C GLY A 386 -4.76 17.95 -14.16
N LEU A 387 -4.09 18.82 -13.39
CA LEU A 387 -3.14 19.80 -13.92
C LEU A 387 -1.82 19.19 -14.40
N LEU A 388 -1.49 17.98 -13.93
CA LEU A 388 -0.27 17.30 -14.32
C LEU A 388 -0.27 16.99 -15.84
N THR A 389 -1.42 16.61 -16.39
CA THR A 389 -1.55 16.26 -17.81
C THR A 389 -1.25 17.42 -18.76
N PRO A 390 -1.88 18.60 -18.66
CA PRO A 390 -1.54 19.74 -19.51
C PRO A 390 -0.07 20.18 -19.37
N LEU A 391 0.45 20.15 -18.15
CA LEU A 391 1.83 20.53 -17.86
C LEU A 391 2.84 19.58 -18.51
N LEU A 392 2.61 18.26 -18.42
CA LEU A 392 3.40 17.25 -19.10
C LEU A 392 3.31 17.38 -20.62
N THR A 393 2.12 17.61 -21.15
CA THR A 393 1.93 17.77 -22.61
C THR A 393 2.71 18.99 -23.12
N LEU A 394 2.65 20.12 -22.42
CA LEU A 394 3.42 21.31 -22.77
C LEU A 394 4.93 21.07 -22.64
N ALA A 395 5.38 20.42 -21.59
CA ALA A 395 6.80 20.13 -21.37
C ALA A 395 7.35 19.19 -22.45
N ILE A 396 6.61 18.12 -22.78
CA ILE A 396 6.99 17.14 -23.81
C ILE A 396 6.95 17.78 -25.18
N GLY A 397 5.85 18.45 -25.55
CA GLY A 397 5.70 19.13 -26.83
C GLY A 397 6.74 20.22 -27.03
N GLY A 398 7.01 21.01 -25.97
CA GLY A 398 8.06 22.03 -25.99
C GLY A 398 9.46 21.45 -26.15
N SER A 399 9.78 20.34 -25.47
CA SER A 399 11.08 19.68 -25.61
C SER A 399 11.30 19.07 -26.99
N ILE A 400 10.27 18.43 -27.57
CA ILE A 400 10.32 17.88 -28.93
C ILE A 400 10.42 19.02 -29.96
N GLY A 401 9.64 20.08 -29.79
CA GLY A 401 9.71 21.25 -30.66
C GLY A 401 11.08 21.94 -30.64
N ALA A 402 11.69 22.06 -29.45
CA ALA A 402 13.05 22.57 -29.31
C ALA A 402 14.10 21.70 -29.99
N LEU A 403 13.95 20.36 -29.89
CA LEU A 403 14.84 19.42 -30.59
C LEU A 403 14.71 19.54 -32.12
N ILE A 404 13.48 19.60 -32.64
CA ILE A 404 13.26 19.76 -34.09
C ILE A 404 13.84 21.09 -34.57
N MET A 405 13.63 22.18 -33.85
CA MET A 405 14.23 23.48 -34.20
C MET A 405 15.76 23.42 -34.25
N GLN A 406 16.38 22.71 -33.29
CA GLN A 406 17.86 22.56 -33.30
C GLN A 406 18.35 21.73 -34.48
N VAL A 407 17.67 20.63 -34.81
CA VAL A 407 18.00 19.82 -35.97
C VAL A 407 17.87 20.63 -37.26
N MET A 408 16.80 21.38 -37.42
CA MET A 408 16.58 22.25 -38.59
C MET A 408 17.64 23.35 -38.66
N SER A 409 17.97 24.00 -37.56
CA SER A 409 19.03 25.02 -37.51
C SER A 409 20.38 24.44 -37.89
N ALA A 410 20.66 23.23 -37.45
CA ALA A 410 21.86 22.49 -37.77
C ALA A 410 21.98 22.18 -39.29
N VAL A 411 20.89 21.69 -39.88
CA VAL A 411 20.82 21.40 -41.34
C VAL A 411 20.97 22.68 -42.15
N LEU A 412 20.35 23.78 -41.72
CA LEU A 412 20.49 25.07 -42.41
C LEU A 412 21.91 25.64 -42.32
N SER A 413 22.60 25.50 -41.18
CA SER A 413 23.97 25.97 -41.04
C SER A 413 24.97 25.23 -41.96
N ILE A 414 24.73 23.92 -42.22
CA ILE A 414 25.53 23.15 -43.17
C ILE A 414 25.33 23.66 -44.61
N ASN A 415 24.08 23.96 -44.98
CA ASN A 415 23.73 24.47 -46.29
C ASN A 415 24.39 25.83 -46.56
N ASP A 416 24.46 26.74 -45.59
CA ASP A 416 25.10 28.06 -45.71
C ASP A 416 26.63 27.94 -45.90
N ILE A 417 27.28 26.87 -45.42
CA ILE A 417 28.70 26.64 -45.59
C ILE A 417 29.01 25.99 -46.95
N ALA A 418 28.11 25.11 -47.43
CA ALA A 418 28.27 24.47 -48.75
C ALA A 418 28.19 25.45 -49.94
N PHE A 419 27.65 26.67 -49.73
CA PHE A 419 27.55 27.72 -50.71
C PHE A 419 28.56 28.86 -50.53
N ARG A 420 29.50 28.76 -49.59
CA ARG A 420 30.65 29.65 -49.44
C ARG A 420 31.94 29.00 -49.95
#